data_75bfbfe635329d1f617b9b7b57bb9aab
#
_entry.id   75bfbfe635329d1f617b9b7b57bb9aab
#
_cell.length_a   1.000
_cell.length_b   1.000
_cell.length_c   1.000
_cell.angle_alpha   90.00
_cell.angle_beta   90.00
_cell.angle_gamma   90.00
#
_symmetry.space_group_name_H-M   'P 1'
#
loop_
_entity.id
_entity.type
_entity.pdbx_description
1 polymer ?
#
loop_
_entity_poly.entity_id
_entity_poly.type
_entity_poly.pdbx_seq_one_letter_code
_entity_poly.pdbx_strand_id
1 'polypeptide(L)'
;MYRDNFVGKRLLFLMTDKHKKVYSLEVGFDASNFQHLTGLRMTDPNCSHLDFYNRCVEGRMKASDIEFAANGTTHQKLWVLPEVFRRMDLSANMIGTYKGSQPLLYTEKLVGGVKWAVGFVNVGGGQRYVPNTLLEGDIRDYITDNYRIIAAYIKEIEEETFTKKVYEAKKIEYERLCYPDDWGSKPRLTKTEEKRHEMDDRVRPARVGLLLQEDGGGL
;
A
#
# COMPACT_ATOMS: atom_id res chain seq x y z
N MET A 1 4.36 -12.02 -5.78
CA MET A 1 3.92 -10.67 -5.32
C MET A 1 3.21 -10.73 -3.96
N TYR A 2 1.97 -11.29 -3.84
CA TYR A 2 1.30 -11.34 -2.53
C TYR A 2 2.13 -12.06 -1.47
N ARG A 3 2.62 -13.26 -1.78
CA ARG A 3 3.49 -14.06 -0.90
C ARG A 3 4.72 -13.28 -0.43
N ASP A 4 5.49 -12.78 -1.38
CA ASP A 4 6.84 -12.24 -1.10
C ASP A 4 6.80 -10.83 -0.49
N ASN A 5 5.74 -10.06 -0.83
CA ASN A 5 5.62 -8.68 -0.38
C ASN A 5 4.81 -8.50 0.90
N PHE A 6 3.89 -9.43 1.23
CA PHE A 6 2.89 -9.17 2.27
C PHE A 6 2.72 -10.28 3.30
N VAL A 7 2.77 -11.57 2.91
CA VAL A 7 2.53 -12.66 3.85
C VAL A 7 3.58 -12.68 4.96
N GLY A 8 3.13 -12.72 6.22
CA GLY A 8 4.01 -12.65 7.39
C GLY A 8 4.48 -11.24 7.74
N LYS A 9 3.89 -10.20 7.13
CA LYS A 9 4.28 -8.81 7.35
C LYS A 9 3.14 -7.96 7.89
N ARG A 10 3.55 -6.82 8.48
CA ARG A 10 2.68 -5.75 8.91
C ARG A 10 2.99 -4.50 8.11
N LEU A 11 1.94 -3.80 7.71
CA LEU A 11 2.03 -2.53 7.01
C LEU A 11 1.36 -1.45 7.86
N LEU A 12 2.07 -0.37 8.14
CA LEU A 12 1.59 0.79 8.87
C LEU A 12 1.44 1.96 7.91
N PHE A 13 0.22 2.42 7.71
CA PHE A 13 -0.06 3.67 7.03
C PHE A 13 -0.09 4.83 8.03
N LEU A 14 0.60 5.91 7.72
CA LEU A 14 0.41 7.21 8.34
C LEU A 14 -0.44 8.07 7.39
N MET A 15 -1.45 8.71 7.94
CA MET A 15 -2.43 9.50 7.16
C MET A 15 -2.82 10.76 7.88
N THR A 16 -3.27 11.76 7.13
CA THR A 16 -3.76 13.02 7.70
C THR A 16 -5.16 13.35 7.20
N ASP A 17 -5.91 14.06 8.04
CA ASP A 17 -7.11 14.79 7.65
C ASP A 17 -6.76 16.18 7.06
N LYS A 18 -7.80 16.96 6.76
CA LYS A 18 -7.67 18.34 6.26
C LYS A 18 -7.02 19.31 7.27
N HIS A 19 -7.04 18.97 8.57
CA HIS A 19 -6.47 19.79 9.64
C HIS A 19 -5.04 19.38 9.99
N LYS A 20 -4.41 18.48 9.21
CA LYS A 20 -3.06 17.95 9.42
C LYS A 20 -2.90 17.09 10.69
N LYS A 21 -4.01 16.71 11.32
CA LYS A 21 -3.97 15.72 12.40
C LYS A 21 -3.56 14.37 11.82
N VAL A 22 -2.56 13.74 12.46
CA VAL A 22 -1.99 12.47 12.00
C VAL A 22 -2.72 11.31 12.66
N TYR A 23 -3.03 10.30 11.85
CA TYR A 23 -3.62 9.04 12.25
C TYR A 23 -2.76 7.90 11.73
N SER A 24 -2.95 6.71 12.26
CA SER A 24 -2.31 5.49 11.78
C SER A 24 -3.30 4.36 11.59
N LEU A 25 -3.03 3.51 10.59
CA LEU A 25 -3.74 2.25 10.37
C LEU A 25 -2.69 1.15 10.19
N GLU A 26 -2.71 0.17 11.09
CA GLU A 26 -1.88 -1.04 10.97
C GLU A 26 -2.70 -2.16 10.36
N VAL A 27 -2.17 -2.81 9.33
CA VAL A 27 -2.80 -3.93 8.64
C VAL A 27 -1.84 -5.10 8.54
N GLY A 28 -2.36 -6.33 8.69
CA GLY A 28 -1.61 -7.57 8.52
C GLY A 28 -2.15 -8.38 7.37
N PHE A 29 -1.28 -9.14 6.72
CA PHE A 29 -1.64 -9.98 5.58
C PHE A 29 -1.30 -11.44 5.90
N ASP A 30 -2.33 -12.24 6.11
CA ASP A 30 -2.19 -13.67 6.30
C ASP A 30 -2.43 -14.42 4.98
N ALA A 31 -1.82 -15.59 4.81
CA ALA A 31 -2.01 -16.43 3.64
C ALA A 31 -3.50 -16.75 3.38
N SER A 32 -4.27 -17.00 4.45
CA SER A 32 -5.71 -17.28 4.37
C SER A 32 -6.57 -16.14 3.84
N ASN A 33 -6.09 -14.89 3.91
CA ASN A 33 -6.85 -13.74 3.37
C ASN A 33 -6.86 -13.71 1.83
N PHE A 34 -5.92 -14.40 1.19
CA PHE A 34 -5.73 -14.34 -0.27
C PHE A 34 -6.97 -14.73 -1.05
N GLN A 35 -7.68 -15.77 -0.62
CA GLN A 35 -8.90 -16.23 -1.31
C GLN A 35 -9.98 -15.14 -1.36
N HIS A 36 -10.21 -14.40 -0.27
CA HIS A 36 -11.19 -13.30 -0.24
C HIS A 36 -10.85 -12.18 -1.24
N LEU A 37 -9.56 -11.94 -1.46
CA LEU A 37 -9.08 -10.93 -2.40
C LEU A 37 -9.26 -11.34 -3.86
N THR A 38 -9.23 -12.64 -4.15
CA THR A 38 -9.50 -13.16 -5.52
C THR A 38 -11.00 -13.21 -5.86
N GLY A 39 -11.85 -13.39 -4.84
CA GLY A 39 -13.28 -13.66 -5.03
C GLY A 39 -13.60 -15.03 -5.62
N LEU A 40 -12.60 -15.91 -5.74
CA LEU A 40 -12.79 -17.30 -6.17
C LEU A 40 -13.38 -18.14 -5.05
N ARG A 41 -14.25 -19.08 -5.41
CA ARG A 41 -14.77 -20.11 -4.50
C ARG A 41 -14.16 -21.45 -4.86
N MET A 42 -13.95 -22.30 -3.84
CA MET A 42 -13.57 -23.70 -4.10
C MET A 42 -14.82 -24.54 -4.35
N THR A 43 -14.73 -25.45 -5.30
CA THR A 43 -15.78 -26.48 -5.54
C THR A 43 -15.83 -27.48 -4.40
N ASP A 44 -14.69 -27.77 -3.76
CA ASP A 44 -14.61 -28.59 -2.54
C ASP A 44 -14.88 -27.72 -1.31
N PRO A 45 -16.03 -27.94 -0.61
CA PRO A 45 -16.38 -27.16 0.58
C PRO A 45 -15.45 -27.40 1.78
N ASN A 46 -14.67 -28.48 1.76
CA ASN A 46 -13.70 -28.78 2.83
C ASN A 46 -12.33 -28.12 2.60
N CYS A 47 -12.11 -27.49 1.45
CA CYS A 47 -10.87 -26.78 1.17
C CYS A 47 -10.84 -25.47 1.96
N SER A 48 -9.91 -25.39 2.93
CA SER A 48 -9.74 -24.17 3.71
C SER A 48 -9.13 -23.03 2.87
N HIS A 49 -9.27 -21.78 3.35
CA HIS A 49 -8.64 -20.62 2.71
C HIS A 49 -7.11 -20.74 2.64
N LEU A 50 -6.51 -21.41 3.62
CA LEU A 50 -5.06 -21.69 3.62
C LEU A 50 -4.70 -22.74 2.57
N ASP A 51 -5.50 -23.81 2.43
CA ASP A 51 -5.29 -24.81 1.37
C ASP A 51 -5.43 -24.20 -0.02
N PHE A 52 -6.42 -23.32 -0.22
CA PHE A 52 -6.55 -22.54 -1.46
C PHE A 52 -5.24 -21.79 -1.77
N TYR A 53 -4.74 -21.03 -0.80
CA TYR A 53 -3.49 -20.28 -0.95
C TYR A 53 -2.31 -21.19 -1.30
N ASN A 54 -2.13 -22.29 -0.56
CA ASN A 54 -1.04 -23.23 -0.79
C ASN A 54 -1.12 -23.86 -2.18
N ARG A 55 -2.31 -24.28 -2.64
CA ARG A 55 -2.51 -24.81 -3.99
C ARG A 55 -2.16 -23.76 -5.06
N CYS A 56 -2.50 -22.48 -4.86
CA CYS A 56 -2.11 -21.40 -5.78
C CYS A 56 -0.59 -21.22 -5.84
N VAL A 57 0.09 -21.18 -4.68
CA VAL A 57 1.54 -20.94 -4.59
C VAL A 57 2.35 -22.12 -5.20
N GLU A 58 1.86 -23.34 -5.01
CA GLU A 58 2.49 -24.56 -5.51
C GLU A 58 2.13 -24.89 -6.96
N GLY A 59 1.27 -24.07 -7.60
CA GLY A 59 0.83 -24.32 -8.98
C GLY A 59 -0.05 -25.56 -9.14
N ARG A 60 -0.69 -26.02 -8.04
CA ARG A 60 -1.56 -27.22 -8.03
C ARG A 60 -3.04 -26.90 -8.26
N MET A 61 -3.42 -25.62 -8.38
CA MET A 61 -4.78 -25.20 -8.64
C MET A 61 -5.21 -25.58 -10.07
N LYS A 62 -6.38 -26.23 -10.22
CA LYS A 62 -6.97 -26.58 -11.50
C LYS A 62 -8.24 -25.76 -11.73
N ALA A 63 -8.61 -25.56 -12.98
CA ALA A 63 -9.84 -24.86 -13.34
C ALA A 63 -11.10 -25.54 -12.77
N SER A 64 -11.09 -26.88 -12.64
CA SER A 64 -12.17 -27.67 -12.03
C SER A 64 -12.32 -27.47 -10.52
N ASP A 65 -11.30 -26.92 -9.87
CA ASP A 65 -11.28 -26.74 -8.41
C ASP A 65 -11.92 -25.42 -7.96
N ILE A 66 -12.24 -24.53 -8.91
CA ILE A 66 -12.68 -23.17 -8.63
C ILE A 66 -13.96 -22.79 -9.35
N GLU A 67 -14.72 -21.91 -8.70
CA GLU A 67 -15.92 -21.28 -9.24
C GLU A 67 -15.79 -19.76 -9.21
N PHE A 68 -16.30 -19.13 -10.27
CA PHE A 68 -16.43 -17.69 -10.37
C PHE A 68 -17.79 -17.22 -9.84
N ALA A 69 -17.81 -16.08 -9.17
CA ALA A 69 -19.06 -15.49 -8.75
C ALA A 69 -19.91 -15.08 -9.96
N ALA A 70 -21.18 -15.51 -9.97
CA ALA A 70 -22.11 -15.27 -11.09
C ALA A 70 -22.37 -13.78 -11.39
N ASN A 71 -22.16 -12.91 -10.38
CA ASN A 71 -22.32 -11.44 -10.51
C ASN A 71 -21.11 -10.73 -11.10
N GLY A 72 -20.09 -11.44 -11.58
CA GLY A 72 -18.90 -10.86 -12.22
C GLY A 72 -17.83 -10.30 -11.25
N THR A 73 -18.08 -10.28 -9.94
CA THR A 73 -17.13 -9.68 -8.96
C THR A 73 -15.77 -10.37 -8.95
N THR A 74 -15.69 -11.67 -9.25
CA THR A 74 -14.42 -12.39 -9.36
C THR A 74 -13.55 -11.82 -10.49
N HIS A 75 -14.12 -11.56 -11.66
CA HIS A 75 -13.38 -10.98 -12.80
C HIS A 75 -12.82 -9.60 -12.44
N GLN A 76 -13.62 -8.74 -11.81
CA GLN A 76 -13.21 -7.41 -11.37
C GLN A 76 -12.04 -7.49 -10.38
N LYS A 77 -12.14 -8.37 -9.38
CA LYS A 77 -11.07 -8.57 -8.38
C LYS A 77 -9.78 -9.07 -9.03
N LEU A 78 -9.86 -10.09 -9.86
CA LEU A 78 -8.68 -10.65 -10.54
C LEU A 78 -8.03 -9.65 -11.50
N TRP A 79 -8.80 -8.76 -12.10
CA TRP A 79 -8.29 -7.71 -12.97
C TRP A 79 -7.41 -6.71 -12.22
N VAL A 80 -7.83 -6.25 -11.04
CA VAL A 80 -7.09 -5.25 -10.25
C VAL A 80 -6.03 -5.84 -9.31
N LEU A 81 -6.14 -7.12 -8.96
CA LEU A 81 -5.28 -7.80 -8.00
C LEU A 81 -3.77 -7.62 -8.27
N PRO A 82 -3.25 -7.80 -9.52
CA PRO A 82 -1.83 -7.63 -9.80
C PRO A 82 -1.33 -6.20 -9.56
N GLU A 83 -2.14 -5.20 -9.87
CA GLU A 83 -1.78 -3.79 -9.68
C GLU A 83 -1.70 -3.42 -8.21
N VAL A 84 -2.62 -3.92 -7.39
CA VAL A 84 -2.68 -3.67 -5.95
C VAL A 84 -1.44 -4.22 -5.25
N PHE A 85 -1.08 -5.48 -5.52
CA PHE A 85 -0.02 -6.17 -4.79
C PHE A 85 1.37 -6.09 -5.45
N ARG A 86 1.51 -5.29 -6.50
CA ARG A 86 2.80 -5.04 -7.14
C ARG A 86 3.75 -4.26 -6.25
N ARG A 87 3.23 -3.31 -5.45
CA ARG A 87 4.00 -2.45 -4.57
C ARG A 87 3.64 -2.69 -3.11
N MET A 88 4.63 -2.60 -2.23
CA MET A 88 4.46 -2.83 -0.79
C MET A 88 3.59 -1.77 -0.09
N ASP A 89 3.38 -0.59 -0.71
CA ASP A 89 2.48 0.46 -0.24
C ASP A 89 1.05 0.30 -0.79
N LEU A 90 0.74 -0.83 -1.43
CA LEU A 90 -0.50 -1.10 -2.15
C LEU A 90 -0.80 -0.07 -3.25
N SER A 91 0.16 0.75 -3.67
CA SER A 91 -0.05 1.91 -4.56
C SER A 91 -1.22 2.82 -4.13
N ALA A 92 -1.49 2.87 -2.83
CA ALA A 92 -2.62 3.60 -2.25
C ALA A 92 -2.24 5.05 -1.91
N ASN A 93 -3.22 5.94 -1.95
CA ASN A 93 -3.06 7.34 -1.57
C ASN A 93 -4.15 7.88 -0.62
N MET A 94 -5.19 7.09 -0.38
CA MET A 94 -6.33 7.44 0.47
C MET A 94 -6.74 6.28 1.38
N ILE A 95 -7.28 6.65 2.53
CA ILE A 95 -7.93 5.73 3.48
C ILE A 95 -9.24 6.37 3.91
N GLY A 96 -10.27 5.54 4.13
CA GLY A 96 -11.52 6.00 4.69
C GLY A 96 -12.30 4.89 5.38
N THR A 97 -13.35 5.28 6.10
CA THR A 97 -14.31 4.36 6.71
C THR A 97 -15.33 3.97 5.65
N TYR A 98 -15.57 2.67 5.50
CA TYR A 98 -16.59 2.17 4.57
C TYR A 98 -17.98 2.64 5.00
N LYS A 99 -18.74 3.23 4.06
CA LYS A 99 -20.05 3.84 4.38
C LYS A 99 -21.22 2.85 4.46
N GLY A 100 -20.97 1.54 4.27
CA GLY A 100 -21.99 0.50 4.37
C GLY A 100 -23.04 0.48 3.25
N SER A 101 -22.83 1.25 2.17
CA SER A 101 -23.70 1.26 1.00
C SER A 101 -23.44 0.07 0.07
N GLN A 102 -24.05 0.08 -1.13
CA GLN A 102 -23.77 -0.95 -2.14
C GLN A 102 -22.31 -0.91 -2.63
N PRO A 103 -21.64 -2.07 -2.81
CA PRO A 103 -22.08 -3.41 -2.43
C PRO A 103 -22.09 -3.60 -0.92
N LEU A 104 -23.00 -4.45 -0.38
CA LEU A 104 -23.00 -4.80 1.05
C LEU A 104 -21.77 -5.66 1.37
N LEU A 105 -20.83 -5.09 2.13
CA LEU A 105 -19.58 -5.74 2.49
C LEU A 105 -19.42 -5.76 4.01
N TYR A 106 -18.87 -6.85 4.52
CA TYR A 106 -18.35 -6.88 5.90
C TYR A 106 -16.93 -6.30 5.89
N THR A 107 -16.87 -4.97 5.88
CA THR A 107 -15.62 -4.18 5.78
C THR A 107 -15.78 -2.92 6.63
N GLU A 108 -14.70 -2.48 7.26
CA GLU A 108 -14.70 -1.29 8.12
C GLU A 108 -13.85 -0.16 7.50
N LYS A 109 -12.67 -0.48 7.02
CA LYS A 109 -11.75 0.49 6.41
C LYS A 109 -11.45 0.12 4.97
N LEU A 110 -11.34 1.15 4.15
CA LEU A 110 -10.87 1.02 2.76
C LEU A 110 -9.53 1.76 2.61
N VAL A 111 -8.60 1.13 1.90
CA VAL A 111 -7.30 1.69 1.53
C VAL A 111 -7.18 1.59 0.02
N GLY A 112 -6.95 2.69 -0.68
CA GLY A 112 -6.89 2.64 -2.14
C GLY A 112 -6.68 3.97 -2.83
N GLY A 113 -7.25 4.08 -4.03
CA GLY A 113 -7.14 5.24 -4.91
C GLY A 113 -8.35 5.37 -5.85
N VAL A 114 -8.11 5.93 -7.02
CA VAL A 114 -9.18 6.20 -8.01
C VAL A 114 -9.55 4.98 -8.87
N LYS A 115 -8.81 3.88 -8.77
CA LYS A 115 -9.03 2.70 -9.62
C LYS A 115 -9.43 1.45 -8.84
N TRP A 116 -9.08 1.38 -7.57
CA TRP A 116 -9.34 0.22 -6.73
C TRP A 116 -9.22 0.58 -5.25
N ALA A 117 -9.82 -0.24 -4.40
CA ALA A 117 -9.69 -0.19 -2.95
C ALA A 117 -9.62 -1.59 -2.36
N VAL A 118 -8.76 -1.77 -1.37
CA VAL A 118 -8.72 -2.96 -0.51
C VAL A 118 -9.53 -2.66 0.74
N GLY A 119 -10.47 -3.54 1.05
CA GLY A 119 -11.26 -3.50 2.28
C GLY A 119 -10.61 -4.29 3.39
N PHE A 120 -10.67 -3.73 4.58
CA PHE A 120 -10.10 -4.30 5.80
C PHE A 120 -11.15 -4.41 6.89
N VAL A 121 -11.06 -5.47 7.67
CA VAL A 121 -11.90 -5.73 8.82
C VAL A 121 -11.02 -5.91 10.06
N ASN A 122 -11.50 -5.40 11.20
CA ASN A 122 -10.84 -5.61 12.48
C ASN A 122 -11.07 -7.04 12.96
N VAL A 123 -10.03 -7.71 13.44
CA VAL A 123 -10.10 -9.06 13.98
C VAL A 123 -9.65 -9.08 15.44
N GLY A 124 -10.46 -9.70 16.29
CA GLY A 124 -10.13 -9.90 17.71
C GLY A 124 -10.30 -8.67 18.60
N GLY A 125 -11.01 -7.62 18.18
CA GLY A 125 -11.33 -6.45 19.02
C GLY A 125 -10.13 -5.54 19.36
N GLY A 126 -8.95 -5.84 18.81
CA GLY A 126 -7.74 -5.02 18.94
C GLY A 126 -7.58 -4.00 17.78
N GLN A 127 -6.35 -3.56 17.55
CA GLN A 127 -6.02 -2.67 16.41
C GLN A 127 -5.56 -3.45 15.17
N ARG A 128 -5.87 -4.74 15.09
CA ARG A 128 -5.42 -5.60 13.98
C ARG A 128 -6.46 -5.63 12.87
N TYR A 129 -6.11 -5.04 11.75
CA TYR A 129 -6.90 -5.10 10.52
C TYR A 129 -6.31 -6.12 9.55
N VAL A 130 -7.19 -6.90 8.89
CA VAL A 130 -6.81 -7.84 7.83
C VAL A 130 -7.62 -7.59 6.57
N PRO A 131 -7.07 -7.84 5.37
CA PRO A 131 -7.81 -7.63 4.14
C PRO A 131 -8.91 -8.69 3.97
N ASN A 132 -10.10 -8.25 3.59
CA ASN A 132 -11.24 -9.15 3.37
C ASN A 132 -11.92 -8.96 2.02
N THR A 133 -11.63 -7.89 1.29
CA THR A 133 -12.20 -7.68 -0.05
C THR A 133 -11.32 -6.80 -0.92
N LEU A 134 -11.59 -6.83 -2.22
CA LEU A 134 -10.99 -5.95 -3.22
C LEU A 134 -12.11 -5.40 -4.10
N LEU A 135 -12.10 -4.08 -4.31
CA LEU A 135 -13.07 -3.36 -5.12
C LEU A 135 -12.36 -2.70 -6.30
N GLU A 136 -12.98 -2.75 -7.46
CA GLU A 136 -12.65 -1.91 -8.59
C GLU A 136 -13.41 -0.58 -8.48
N GLY A 137 -12.79 0.53 -8.84
CA GLY A 137 -13.39 1.86 -8.84
C GLY A 137 -12.75 2.83 -7.85
N ASP A 138 -13.30 4.03 -7.81
CA ASP A 138 -12.80 5.11 -6.97
C ASP A 138 -13.20 4.90 -5.50
N ILE A 139 -12.21 4.87 -4.62
CA ILE A 139 -12.44 4.69 -3.18
C ILE A 139 -13.43 5.73 -2.62
N ARG A 140 -13.46 6.96 -3.17
CA ARG A 140 -14.33 8.05 -2.71
C ARG A 140 -15.81 7.75 -2.83
N ASP A 141 -16.18 6.82 -3.73
CA ASP A 141 -17.56 6.38 -3.89
C ASP A 141 -18.03 5.50 -2.72
N TYR A 142 -17.11 4.96 -1.93
CA TYR A 142 -17.38 3.96 -0.90
C TYR A 142 -17.09 4.41 0.54
N ILE A 143 -16.46 5.59 0.75
CA ILE A 143 -16.04 6.05 2.08
C ILE A 143 -16.82 7.28 2.56
N THR A 144 -16.95 7.41 3.89
CA THR A 144 -17.58 8.58 4.53
C THR A 144 -16.60 9.68 4.87
N ASP A 145 -15.35 9.33 5.17
CA ASP A 145 -14.24 10.20 5.54
C ASP A 145 -13.04 9.90 4.62
N ASN A 146 -12.25 10.92 4.35
CA ASN A 146 -11.13 10.80 3.42
C ASN A 146 -9.86 11.32 4.06
N TYR A 147 -8.94 10.39 4.32
CA TYR A 147 -7.61 10.68 4.84
C TYR A 147 -6.56 10.46 3.75
N ARG A 148 -5.66 11.43 3.60
CA ARG A 148 -4.53 11.30 2.68
C ARG A 148 -3.43 10.48 3.33
N ILE A 149 -2.94 9.44 2.65
CA ILE A 149 -1.74 8.70 3.06
C ILE A 149 -0.52 9.60 2.86
N ILE A 150 0.28 9.79 3.92
CA ILE A 150 1.51 10.58 3.91
C ILE A 150 2.75 9.73 3.97
N ALA A 151 2.69 8.53 4.58
CA ALA A 151 3.75 7.54 4.53
C ALA A 151 3.22 6.13 4.73
N ALA A 152 4.00 5.13 4.32
CA ALA A 152 3.78 3.74 4.66
C ALA A 152 5.09 3.09 5.10
N TYR A 153 5.01 2.26 6.13
CA TYR A 153 6.11 1.48 6.70
C TYR A 153 5.73 0.02 6.71
N ILE A 154 6.73 -0.85 6.54
CA ILE A 154 6.54 -2.30 6.60
C ILE A 154 7.53 -2.91 7.60
N LYS A 155 7.09 -3.98 8.26
CA LYS A 155 7.94 -4.82 9.12
C LYS A 155 7.57 -6.28 8.98
N GLU A 156 8.48 -7.18 9.31
CA GLU A 156 8.14 -8.59 9.54
C GLU A 156 7.30 -8.71 10.83
N ILE A 157 6.54 -9.79 10.96
CA ILE A 157 5.61 -9.95 12.10
C ILE A 157 6.36 -10.09 13.43
N GLU A 158 7.59 -10.59 13.39
CA GLU A 158 8.47 -10.79 14.54
C GLU A 158 9.19 -9.49 14.99
N GLU A 159 9.24 -8.47 14.13
CA GLU A 159 9.86 -7.20 14.45
C GLU A 159 8.95 -6.36 15.36
N GLU A 160 9.52 -5.68 16.35
CA GLU A 160 8.75 -4.84 17.25
C GLU A 160 8.39 -3.49 16.65
N THR A 161 9.29 -2.91 15.84
CA THR A 161 9.18 -1.53 15.37
C THR A 161 9.12 -1.42 13.85
N PHE A 162 8.44 -0.37 13.36
CA PHE A 162 8.36 -0.04 11.93
C PHE A 162 9.55 0.85 11.52
N THR A 163 10.61 0.26 11.01
CA THR A 163 11.81 1.01 10.57
C THR A 163 11.89 1.18 9.06
N LYS A 164 11.37 0.22 8.28
CA LYS A 164 11.45 0.24 6.82
C LYS A 164 10.32 1.05 6.20
N LYS A 165 10.63 2.27 5.77
CA LYS A 165 9.70 3.11 5.01
C LYS A 165 9.62 2.63 3.55
N VAL A 166 8.41 2.37 3.04
CA VAL A 166 8.14 1.91 1.66
C VAL A 166 7.45 2.96 0.81
N TYR A 167 6.89 3.99 1.44
CA TYR A 167 6.27 5.12 0.76
C TYR A 167 6.37 6.40 1.59
N GLU A 168 6.54 7.53 0.92
CA GLU A 168 6.38 8.87 1.48
C GLU A 168 5.78 9.78 0.43
N ALA A 169 4.74 10.51 0.80
CA ALA A 169 4.06 11.41 -0.11
C ALA A 169 4.95 12.61 -0.46
N LYS A 170 4.87 13.07 -1.70
CA LYS A 170 5.51 14.32 -2.12
C LYS A 170 4.83 15.52 -1.46
N LYS A 171 5.59 16.59 -1.19
CA LYS A 171 5.11 17.87 -0.67
C LYS A 171 4.39 17.76 0.67
N ILE A 172 5.06 17.13 1.65
CA ILE A 172 4.59 17.09 3.04
C ILE A 172 5.00 18.39 3.75
N GLU A 173 4.06 19.00 4.47
CA GLU A 173 4.30 20.14 5.35
C GLU A 173 4.60 19.61 6.75
N TYR A 174 5.82 19.12 6.99
CA TYR A 174 6.21 18.40 8.20
C TYR A 174 5.95 19.19 9.48
N GLU A 175 6.17 20.51 9.44
CA GLU A 175 6.05 21.44 10.58
C GLU A 175 4.58 21.62 11.01
N ARG A 176 3.63 21.24 10.14
CA ARG A 176 2.19 21.35 10.40
C ARG A 176 1.54 20.05 10.81
N LEU A 177 2.31 18.96 10.88
CA LEU A 177 1.77 17.65 11.28
C LEU A 177 1.50 17.64 12.78
N CYS A 178 0.26 17.37 13.16
CA CYS A 178 -0.18 17.27 14.54
C CYS A 178 -0.33 15.80 14.93
N TYR A 179 0.64 15.29 15.68
CA TYR A 179 0.60 13.92 16.23
C TYR A 179 -0.16 13.89 17.54
N PRO A 180 -1.01 12.86 17.79
CA PRO A 180 -1.64 12.66 19.10
C PRO A 180 -0.60 12.45 20.21
N ASP A 181 -0.96 12.80 21.45
CA ASP A 181 -0.08 12.63 22.62
C ASP A 181 0.23 11.15 22.89
N ASP A 182 -0.73 10.26 22.61
CA ASP A 182 -0.63 8.80 22.75
C ASP A 182 -0.04 8.10 21.51
N TRP A 183 0.73 8.83 20.67
CA TRP A 183 1.31 8.28 19.43
C TRP A 183 2.22 7.06 19.66
N GLY A 184 2.86 6.98 20.81
CA GLY A 184 3.74 5.88 21.20
C GLY A 184 5.01 5.80 20.36
N SER A 185 5.50 4.58 20.13
CA SER A 185 6.74 4.29 19.39
C SER A 185 6.59 4.28 17.86
N LYS A 186 5.41 4.63 17.32
CA LYS A 186 5.21 4.69 15.88
C LYS A 186 6.12 5.73 15.23
N PRO A 187 6.57 5.53 13.98
CA PRO A 187 7.39 6.50 13.26
C PRO A 187 6.75 7.89 13.20
N ARG A 188 7.57 8.93 13.34
CA ARG A 188 7.17 10.32 13.06
C ARG A 188 7.89 10.78 11.81
N LEU A 189 7.19 11.48 10.94
CA LEU A 189 7.78 12.09 9.77
C LEU A 189 8.44 13.40 10.15
N THR A 190 9.72 13.51 9.84
CA THR A 190 10.50 14.73 9.99
C THR A 190 11.18 15.06 8.67
N LYS A 191 11.50 16.33 8.46
CA LYS A 191 12.28 16.76 7.31
C LYS A 191 13.70 16.23 7.48
N THR A 192 14.07 15.19 6.74
CA THR A 192 15.42 14.64 6.79
C THR A 192 16.39 15.61 6.12
N GLU A 193 17.53 15.92 6.74
CA GLU A 193 18.55 16.82 6.18
C GLU A 193 19.23 16.27 4.91
N GLU A 194 19.08 14.98 4.62
CA GLU A 194 19.67 14.33 3.44
C GLU A 194 19.22 14.90 2.10
N LYS A 195 18.07 15.59 2.02
CA LYS A 195 17.66 16.29 0.79
C LYS A 195 18.38 17.62 0.56
N ARG A 196 19.20 18.09 1.49
CA ARG A 196 20.02 19.31 1.27
C ARG A 196 21.21 19.06 0.35
N HIS A 197 21.79 17.86 0.34
CA HIS A 197 22.97 17.55 -0.50
C HIS A 197 22.66 17.39 -1.98
N GLU A 198 21.45 16.93 -2.36
CA GLU A 198 21.08 16.83 -3.79
C GLU A 198 20.78 18.17 -4.46
N MET A 199 20.58 19.24 -3.71
CA MET A 199 20.30 20.56 -4.29
C MET A 199 21.55 21.43 -4.42
N ASP A 200 22.65 21.10 -3.75
CA ASP A 200 23.90 21.89 -3.78
C ASP A 200 24.92 21.42 -4.82
N ASP A 201 24.75 20.21 -5.35
CA ASP A 201 25.60 19.67 -6.45
C ASP A 201 25.24 20.19 -7.86
N ARG A 202 24.37 21.20 -7.97
CA ARG A 202 24.14 21.94 -9.24
C ARG A 202 24.99 23.18 -9.37
N VAL A 203 26.21 23.18 -8.82
CA VAL A 203 27.21 24.16 -9.19
C VAL A 203 27.77 23.78 -10.57
N ARG A 204 27.47 24.63 -11.53
CA ARG A 204 27.90 24.51 -12.93
C ARG A 204 29.40 24.26 -13.01
N PRO A 205 29.89 23.32 -13.81
CA PRO A 205 31.31 23.25 -14.10
C PRO A 205 31.73 24.54 -14.84
N ALA A 206 32.78 25.20 -14.32
CA ALA A 206 33.38 26.34 -14.93
C ALA A 206 33.83 25.97 -16.38
N ARG A 207 33.47 26.80 -17.33
CA ARG A 207 34.02 26.74 -18.70
C ARG A 207 35.54 26.90 -18.60
N VAL A 208 36.27 25.80 -18.79
CA VAL A 208 37.69 25.85 -19.10
C VAL A 208 37.78 26.28 -20.56
N GLY A 209 38.20 27.53 -20.77
CA GLY A 209 38.49 28.05 -22.08
C GLY A 209 39.73 27.36 -22.66
N LEU A 210 39.56 26.61 -23.73
CA LEU A 210 40.66 26.10 -24.54
C LEU A 210 41.19 27.27 -25.40
N LEU A 211 42.34 27.82 -25.00
CA LEU A 211 43.18 28.65 -25.84
C LEU A 211 43.83 27.73 -26.89
N LEU A 212 43.35 27.81 -28.12
CA LEU A 212 44.06 27.28 -29.27
C LEU A 212 45.21 28.27 -29.58
N GLN A 213 46.46 27.88 -29.35
CA GLN A 213 47.63 28.47 -29.96
C GLN A 213 47.69 28.01 -31.42
N GLU A 214 47.56 28.98 -32.30
CA GLU A 214 48.03 28.85 -33.68
C GLU A 214 49.54 29.01 -33.70
N ASP A 215 50.27 27.94 -33.98
CA ASP A 215 51.64 28.02 -34.39
C ASP A 215 51.70 27.86 -35.93
N GLY A 216 52.08 28.95 -36.53
CA GLY A 216 52.38 29.01 -37.95
C GLY A 216 53.80 28.51 -38.25
N GLY A 217 53.99 28.04 -39.40
CA GLY A 217 55.31 27.68 -40.06
C GLY A 217 55.00 26.74 -41.17
N GLY A 218 55.00 27.10 -42.37
CA GLY A 218 55.97 27.66 -43.30
C GLY A 218 56.81 26.51 -43.96
N LEU A 219 56.40 26.07 -45.11
CA LEU A 219 57.17 25.90 -46.37
C LEU A 219 56.34 25.13 -47.39
#